data_ae4a058bd0aec8301d58916c65b1e959
#
_entry.id   ae4a058bd0aec8301d58916c65b1e959
#
_cell.length_a   1.000
_cell.length_b   1.000
_cell.length_c   1.000
_cell.angle_alpha   90.00
_cell.angle_beta   90.00
_cell.angle_gamma   90.00
#
_symmetry.space_group_name_H-M   'P 1'
#
loop_
_entity.id
_entity.type
_entity.pdbx_description
1 polymer ?
#
loop_
_entity_poly.entity_id
_entity_poly.type
_entity_poly.pdbx_seq_one_letter_code
_entity_poly.pdbx_strand_id
1 'polypeptide(L)'
;METSKTKVILGVLAAIVLASAANTVVAFVARALGADAAVIQGLTPQAYVFLTAVGVVVAAAAWAVIRRKAAKPNALLRKLVPIVVAVSLVPDVLLFGIPGASPIGVVALMLMHVVVAAIAVPIFRTVLPLPADKPQTARA
;
A
#
# COMPACT_ATOMS: atom_id res chain seq x y z
N MET A 1 -19.03 13.78 -11.82
CA MET A 1 -19.55 12.86 -10.81
C MET A 1 -18.91 13.20 -9.47
N GLU A 2 -19.65 13.82 -8.58
CA GLU A 2 -19.18 14.02 -7.21
C GLU A 2 -19.11 12.67 -6.50
N THR A 3 -17.91 12.30 -6.12
CA THR A 3 -17.72 11.11 -5.28
C THR A 3 -18.21 11.45 -3.88
N SER A 4 -19.24 10.76 -3.39
CA SER A 4 -19.73 10.96 -2.03
C SER A 4 -18.58 10.77 -1.03
N LYS A 5 -18.37 11.75 -0.15
CA LYS A 5 -17.34 11.69 0.92
C LYS A 5 -17.47 10.40 1.75
N THR A 6 -18.72 9.98 2.02
CA THR A 6 -19.02 8.74 2.74
C THR A 6 -18.48 7.51 2.02
N LYS A 7 -18.64 7.41 0.68
CA LYS A 7 -18.10 6.28 -0.09
C LYS A 7 -16.58 6.22 -0.03
N VAL A 8 -15.91 7.39 -0.08
CA VAL A 8 -14.44 7.44 0.03
C VAL A 8 -13.98 7.00 1.40
N ILE A 9 -14.60 7.50 2.47
CA ILE A 9 -14.25 7.12 3.85
C ILE A 9 -14.46 5.63 4.06
N LEU A 10 -15.60 5.09 3.66
CA LEU A 10 -15.89 3.65 3.77
C LEU A 10 -14.91 2.81 2.95
N GLY A 11 -14.54 3.25 1.75
CA GLY A 11 -13.55 2.57 0.93
C GLY A 11 -12.15 2.55 1.55
N VAL A 12 -11.71 3.68 2.11
CA VAL A 12 -10.43 3.76 2.82
C VAL A 12 -10.43 2.87 4.07
N LEU A 13 -11.51 2.89 4.86
CA LEU A 13 -11.65 2.01 6.02
C LEU A 13 -11.65 0.53 5.60
N ALA A 14 -12.38 0.17 4.55
CA ALA A 14 -12.38 -1.19 4.01
C ALA A 14 -10.99 -1.63 3.56
N ALA A 15 -10.24 -0.76 2.88
CA ALA A 15 -8.86 -1.04 2.48
C ALA A 15 -7.95 -1.29 3.70
N ILE A 16 -8.07 -0.47 4.75
CA ILE A 16 -7.30 -0.65 6.00
C ILE A 16 -7.63 -1.98 6.65
N VAL A 17 -8.91 -2.28 6.83
CA VAL A 17 -9.35 -3.51 7.51
C VAL A 17 -8.93 -4.76 6.73
N LEU A 18 -9.19 -4.79 5.42
CA LEU A 18 -8.86 -5.93 4.57
C LEU A 18 -7.34 -6.14 4.47
N ALA A 19 -6.57 -5.07 4.27
CA ALA A 19 -5.12 -5.16 4.22
C ALA A 19 -4.52 -5.58 5.58
N SER A 20 -5.03 -5.06 6.69
CA SER A 20 -4.59 -5.46 8.03
C SER A 20 -4.92 -6.93 8.32
N ALA A 21 -6.11 -7.40 7.93
CA ALA A 21 -6.48 -8.80 8.07
C ALA A 21 -5.56 -9.71 7.24
N ALA A 22 -5.29 -9.36 5.98
CA ALA A 22 -4.36 -10.11 5.13
C ALA A 22 -2.94 -10.10 5.71
N ASN A 23 -2.45 -8.95 6.19
CA ASN A 23 -1.14 -8.84 6.83
C ASN A 23 -1.06 -9.64 8.13
N THR A 24 -2.18 -9.79 8.87
CA THR A 24 -2.23 -10.70 10.04
C THR A 24 -1.95 -12.14 9.64
N VAL A 25 -2.51 -12.60 8.51
CA VAL A 25 -2.23 -13.95 7.99
C VAL A 25 -0.76 -14.08 7.59
N VAL A 26 -0.21 -13.10 6.89
CA VAL A 26 1.22 -13.09 6.49
C VAL A 26 2.12 -13.14 7.73
N ALA A 27 1.85 -12.30 8.74
CA ALA A 27 2.63 -12.31 9.99
C ALA A 27 2.52 -13.62 10.74
N PHE A 28 1.32 -14.19 10.82
CA PHE A 28 1.10 -15.48 11.46
C PHE A 28 1.91 -16.60 10.79
N VAL A 29 1.84 -16.69 9.47
CA VAL A 29 2.61 -17.69 8.70
C VAL A 29 4.11 -17.48 8.87
N ALA A 30 4.60 -16.24 8.77
CA ALA A 30 6.03 -15.95 8.95
C ALA A 30 6.53 -16.38 10.35
N ARG A 31 5.76 -16.08 11.39
CA ARG A 31 6.09 -16.49 12.77
C ARG A 31 6.03 -18.01 12.97
N ALA A 32 5.06 -18.68 12.36
CA ALA A 32 4.98 -20.14 12.38
C ALA A 32 6.19 -20.80 11.67
N LEU A 33 6.78 -20.11 10.70
CA LEU A 33 8.00 -20.54 9.99
C LEU A 33 9.30 -20.08 10.68
N GLY A 34 9.23 -19.53 11.90
CA GLY A 34 10.38 -19.18 12.72
C GLY A 34 10.83 -17.72 12.66
N ALA A 35 10.04 -16.80 12.09
CA ALA A 35 10.34 -15.38 12.19
C ALA A 35 10.08 -14.87 13.62
N ASP A 36 11.08 -14.16 14.19
CA ASP A 36 10.95 -13.59 15.53
C ASP A 36 10.48 -12.13 15.46
N ALA A 37 9.26 -11.88 15.98
CA ALA A 37 8.69 -10.55 16.07
C ALA A 37 9.38 -9.64 17.11
N ALA A 38 10.17 -10.20 18.03
CA ALA A 38 11.00 -9.38 18.93
C ALA A 38 12.17 -8.73 18.19
N VAL A 39 12.69 -9.39 17.15
CA VAL A 39 13.75 -8.86 16.28
C VAL A 39 13.14 -8.05 15.14
N ILE A 40 12.09 -8.56 14.49
CA ILE A 40 11.41 -7.92 13.37
C ILE A 40 10.09 -7.35 13.86
N GLN A 41 10.13 -6.17 14.48
CA GLN A 41 8.98 -5.52 15.10
C GLN A 41 7.82 -5.26 14.12
N GLY A 42 8.09 -5.11 12.83
CA GLY A 42 7.08 -4.99 11.78
C GLY A 42 6.10 -6.17 11.70
N LEU A 43 6.45 -7.33 12.28
CA LEU A 43 5.56 -8.49 12.39
C LEU A 43 4.64 -8.47 13.62
N THR A 44 4.71 -7.43 14.45
CA THR A 44 3.79 -7.26 15.58
C THR A 44 2.46 -6.65 15.12
N PRO A 45 1.31 -7.05 15.70
CA PRO A 45 0.00 -6.52 15.31
C PRO A 45 -0.09 -5.00 15.38
N GLN A 46 0.48 -4.39 16.40
CA GLN A 46 0.50 -2.95 16.58
C GLN A 46 1.23 -2.25 15.43
N ALA A 47 2.40 -2.77 15.04
CA ALA A 47 3.21 -2.16 13.99
C ALA A 47 2.53 -2.29 12.62
N TYR A 48 2.18 -3.51 12.17
CA TYR A 48 1.64 -3.63 10.82
C TYR A 48 0.24 -3.05 10.66
N VAL A 49 -0.62 -3.09 11.69
CA VAL A 49 -1.94 -2.43 11.60
C VAL A 49 -1.80 -0.92 11.54
N PHE A 50 -0.97 -0.33 12.40
CA PHE A 50 -0.72 1.11 12.40
C PHE A 50 -0.10 1.57 11.08
N LEU A 51 0.96 0.91 10.63
CA LEU A 51 1.65 1.28 9.39
C LEU A 51 0.76 1.07 8.14
N THR A 52 -0.06 0.02 8.12
CA THR A 52 -1.06 -0.18 7.06
C THR A 52 -2.07 0.95 7.04
N ALA A 53 -2.60 1.35 8.20
CA ALA A 53 -3.56 2.45 8.28
C ALA A 53 -2.96 3.78 7.78
N VAL A 54 -1.77 4.12 8.26
CA VAL A 54 -1.05 5.34 7.83
C VAL A 54 -0.75 5.28 6.33
N GLY A 55 -0.20 4.17 5.85
CA GLY A 55 0.14 4.00 4.43
C GLY A 55 -1.08 4.11 3.51
N VAL A 56 -2.19 3.48 3.87
CA VAL A 56 -3.44 3.54 3.07
C VAL A 56 -4.01 4.96 3.06
N VAL A 57 -4.02 5.67 4.21
CA VAL A 57 -4.50 7.06 4.28
C VAL A 57 -3.64 8.00 3.44
N VAL A 58 -2.32 7.90 3.54
CA VAL A 58 -1.38 8.71 2.73
C VAL A 58 -1.55 8.39 1.25
N ALA A 59 -1.67 7.12 0.88
CA ALA A 59 -1.90 6.70 -0.50
C ALA A 59 -3.24 7.21 -1.05
N ALA A 60 -4.32 7.18 -0.24
CA ALA A 60 -5.62 7.74 -0.63
C ALA A 60 -5.56 9.26 -0.85
N ALA A 61 -4.84 9.98 0.01
CA ALA A 61 -4.62 11.42 -0.13
C ALA A 61 -3.83 11.74 -1.42
N ALA A 62 -2.73 11.03 -1.66
CA ALA A 62 -1.93 11.16 -2.87
C ALA A 62 -2.76 10.85 -4.13
N TRP A 63 -3.56 9.77 -4.10
CA TRP A 63 -4.47 9.40 -5.18
C TRP A 63 -5.49 10.51 -5.47
N ALA A 64 -6.10 11.08 -4.43
CA ALA A 64 -7.06 12.18 -4.57
C ALA A 64 -6.43 13.45 -5.17
N VAL A 65 -5.18 13.76 -4.81
CA VAL A 65 -4.42 14.90 -5.39
C VAL A 65 -4.10 14.63 -6.86
N ILE A 66 -3.58 13.46 -7.20
CA ILE A 66 -3.24 13.07 -8.57
C ILE A 66 -4.48 13.11 -9.46
N ARG A 67 -5.59 12.53 -8.99
CA ARG A 67 -6.88 12.55 -9.69
C ARG A 67 -7.34 13.96 -10.06
N ARG A 68 -7.08 14.95 -9.20
CA ARG A 68 -7.53 16.33 -9.39
C ARG A 68 -6.55 17.18 -10.22
N LYS A 69 -5.26 16.95 -10.06
CA LYS A 69 -4.22 17.85 -10.57
C LYS A 69 -3.48 17.32 -11.81
N ALA A 70 -3.39 15.98 -11.97
CA ALA A 70 -2.63 15.41 -13.08
C ALA A 70 -3.40 15.52 -14.41
N ALA A 71 -2.70 15.87 -15.47
CA ALA A 71 -3.26 15.87 -16.83
C ALA A 71 -3.55 14.46 -17.35
N LYS A 72 -2.74 13.49 -16.95
CA LYS A 72 -2.85 12.07 -17.32
C LYS A 72 -2.78 11.18 -16.07
N PRO A 73 -3.83 11.18 -15.22
CA PRO A 73 -3.78 10.50 -13.93
C PRO A 73 -3.65 8.97 -14.04
N ASN A 74 -4.27 8.35 -15.08
CA ASN A 74 -4.15 6.90 -15.29
C ASN A 74 -2.72 6.50 -15.65
N ALA A 75 -2.10 7.21 -16.60
CA ALA A 75 -0.73 6.94 -17.01
C ALA A 75 0.26 7.18 -15.85
N LEU A 76 0.05 8.24 -15.07
CA LEU A 76 0.90 8.56 -13.92
C LEU A 76 0.80 7.48 -12.84
N LEU A 77 -0.40 7.10 -12.40
CA LEU A 77 -0.58 6.11 -11.35
C LEU A 77 -0.12 4.71 -11.76
N ARG A 78 -0.26 4.35 -13.04
CA ARG A 78 0.25 3.07 -13.56
C ARG A 78 1.76 2.93 -13.40
N LYS A 79 2.50 4.06 -13.45
CA LYS A 79 3.95 4.09 -13.21
C LYS A 79 4.28 4.28 -11.73
N LEU A 80 3.55 5.17 -11.06
CA LEU A 80 3.85 5.57 -9.68
C LEU A 80 3.61 4.44 -8.67
N VAL A 81 2.52 3.67 -8.83
CA VAL A 81 2.18 2.59 -7.88
C VAL A 81 3.31 1.56 -7.75
N PRO A 82 3.83 0.94 -8.82
CA PRO A 82 4.94 -0.01 -8.69
C PRO A 82 6.22 0.64 -8.17
N ILE A 83 6.50 1.90 -8.51
CA ILE A 83 7.67 2.63 -8.01
C ILE A 83 7.54 2.83 -6.49
N VAL A 84 6.38 3.28 -6.00
CA VAL A 84 6.16 3.48 -4.57
C VAL A 84 6.25 2.17 -3.82
N VAL A 85 5.69 1.08 -4.34
CA VAL A 85 5.84 -0.26 -3.74
C VAL A 85 7.32 -0.64 -3.69
N ALA A 86 8.07 -0.52 -4.78
CA ALA A 86 9.49 -0.86 -4.80
C ALA A 86 10.31 -0.02 -3.79
N VAL A 87 10.05 1.28 -3.71
CA VAL A 87 10.71 2.16 -2.73
C VAL A 87 10.33 1.79 -1.30
N SER A 88 9.08 1.38 -1.05
CA SER A 88 8.64 0.97 0.28
C SER A 88 9.30 -0.32 0.78
N LEU A 89 9.87 -1.13 -0.12
CA LEU A 89 10.62 -2.34 0.25
C LEU A 89 12.06 -2.04 0.73
N VAL A 90 12.59 -0.83 0.47
CA VAL A 90 13.98 -0.50 0.80
C VAL A 90 14.28 -0.66 2.29
N PRO A 91 13.45 -0.16 3.23
CA PRO A 91 13.68 -0.39 4.66
C PRO A 91 13.71 -1.87 5.03
N ASP A 92 12.86 -2.69 4.39
CA ASP A 92 12.82 -4.13 4.68
C ASP A 92 14.09 -4.83 4.21
N VAL A 93 14.59 -4.47 3.03
CA VAL A 93 15.87 -5.03 2.51
C VAL A 93 17.03 -4.74 3.46
N LEU A 94 17.05 -3.59 4.12
CA LEU A 94 18.08 -3.25 5.09
C LEU A 94 18.06 -4.16 6.32
N LEU A 95 16.91 -4.79 6.64
CA LEU A 95 16.81 -5.72 7.75
C LEU A 95 17.59 -7.02 7.54
N PHE A 96 17.96 -7.38 6.30
CA PHE A 96 18.86 -8.52 6.07
C PHE A 96 20.24 -8.33 6.73
N GLY A 97 20.65 -7.09 7.01
CA GLY A 97 21.87 -6.77 7.72
C GLY A 97 21.74 -6.77 9.25
N ILE A 98 20.54 -6.96 9.80
CA ILE A 98 20.29 -6.94 11.24
C ILE A 98 20.55 -8.34 11.84
N PRO A 99 21.44 -8.47 12.84
CA PRO A 99 21.68 -9.74 13.51
C PRO A 99 20.40 -10.35 14.10
N GLY A 100 20.12 -11.59 13.77
CA GLY A 100 18.93 -12.31 14.23
C GLY A 100 17.66 -12.09 13.38
N ALA A 101 17.68 -11.16 12.41
CA ALA A 101 16.55 -11.03 11.50
C ALA A 101 16.50 -12.21 10.52
N SER A 102 15.42 -12.97 10.59
CA SER A 102 15.25 -14.12 9.69
C SER A 102 14.88 -13.66 8.27
N PRO A 103 15.43 -14.28 7.21
CA PRO A 103 15.04 -13.97 5.83
C PRO A 103 13.54 -14.13 5.59
N ILE A 104 12.91 -15.12 6.24
CA ILE A 104 11.46 -15.34 6.15
C ILE A 104 10.69 -14.13 6.66
N GLY A 105 11.09 -13.57 7.80
CA GLY A 105 10.45 -12.39 8.37
C GLY A 105 10.61 -11.15 7.49
N VAL A 106 11.80 -10.94 6.91
CA VAL A 106 12.04 -9.84 5.98
C VAL A 106 11.18 -9.97 4.72
N VAL A 107 11.16 -11.15 4.10
CA VAL A 107 10.33 -11.42 2.93
C VAL A 107 8.85 -11.25 3.25
N ALA A 108 8.41 -11.63 4.45
CA ALA A 108 7.02 -11.43 4.88
C ALA A 108 6.67 -9.93 4.96
N LEU A 109 7.56 -9.06 5.48
CA LEU A 109 7.33 -7.61 5.46
C LEU A 109 7.22 -7.07 4.03
N MET A 110 8.13 -7.50 3.15
CA MET A 110 8.06 -7.12 1.73
C MET A 110 6.73 -7.55 1.10
N LEU A 111 6.26 -8.77 1.39
CA LEU A 111 4.98 -9.27 0.92
C LEU A 111 3.81 -8.42 1.45
N MET A 112 3.86 -7.96 2.71
CA MET A 112 2.83 -7.09 3.28
C MET A 112 2.68 -5.78 2.47
N HIS A 113 3.75 -5.17 1.99
CA HIS A 113 3.69 -3.97 1.14
C HIS A 113 2.96 -4.25 -0.18
N VAL A 114 3.26 -5.38 -0.82
CA VAL A 114 2.58 -5.81 -2.05
C VAL A 114 1.09 -6.08 -1.79
N VAL A 115 0.77 -6.75 -0.69
CA VAL A 115 -0.62 -7.06 -0.26
C VAL A 115 -1.41 -5.78 -0.04
N VAL A 116 -0.85 -4.79 0.66
CA VAL A 116 -1.51 -3.48 0.87
C VAL A 116 -1.83 -2.82 -0.46
N ALA A 117 -0.87 -2.78 -1.39
CA ALA A 117 -1.08 -2.19 -2.71
C ALA A 117 -2.13 -2.96 -3.54
N ALA A 118 -2.09 -4.30 -3.51
CA ALA A 118 -3.03 -5.16 -4.23
C ALA A 118 -4.48 -5.00 -3.74
N ILE A 119 -4.68 -4.66 -2.47
CA ILE A 119 -6.00 -4.42 -1.87
C ILE A 119 -6.43 -2.96 -2.06
N ALA A 120 -5.56 -2.00 -1.76
CA ALA A 120 -5.91 -0.59 -1.77
C ALA A 120 -6.16 -0.03 -3.18
N VAL A 121 -5.34 -0.42 -4.17
CA VAL A 121 -5.45 0.14 -5.53
C VAL A 121 -6.80 -0.15 -6.20
N PRO A 122 -7.34 -1.39 -6.22
CA PRO A 122 -8.68 -1.65 -6.75
C PRO A 122 -9.77 -0.87 -6.03
N ILE A 123 -9.70 -0.79 -4.68
CA ILE A 123 -10.66 -0.04 -3.88
C ILE A 123 -10.61 1.44 -4.25
N PHE A 124 -9.43 2.04 -4.35
CA PHE A 124 -9.28 3.45 -4.74
C PHE A 124 -9.82 3.72 -6.14
N ARG A 125 -9.62 2.79 -7.10
CA ARG A 125 -10.22 2.92 -8.44
C ARG A 125 -11.74 2.94 -8.40
N THR A 126 -12.35 2.25 -7.45
CA THR A 126 -13.81 2.20 -7.28
C THR A 126 -14.36 3.45 -6.58
N VAL A 127 -13.72 3.88 -5.48
CA VAL A 127 -14.24 4.98 -4.65
C VAL A 127 -13.70 6.36 -5.05
N LEU A 128 -12.57 6.40 -5.76
CA LEU A 128 -11.92 7.58 -6.32
C LEU A 128 -11.62 7.36 -7.81
N PRO A 129 -12.66 7.17 -8.66
CA PRO A 129 -12.46 6.88 -10.08
C PRO A 129 -11.64 7.99 -10.75
N LEU A 130 -10.72 7.56 -11.62
CA LEU A 130 -9.86 8.48 -12.34
C LEU A 130 -10.59 9.05 -13.56
N PRO A 131 -10.45 10.35 -13.85
CA PRO A 131 -10.92 10.92 -15.11
C PRO A 131 -10.14 10.32 -16.28
N ALA A 132 -10.71 10.36 -17.47
CA ALA A 132 -10.01 9.99 -18.69
C ALA A 132 -8.76 10.88 -18.89
N ASP A 133 -7.67 10.27 -19.36
CA ASP A 133 -6.46 11.02 -19.68
C ASP A 133 -6.76 11.98 -20.83
N LYS A 134 -6.42 13.27 -20.68
CA LYS A 134 -6.63 14.27 -21.71
C LYS A 134 -5.79 13.94 -22.95
N PRO A 135 -6.36 14.05 -24.17
CA PRO A 135 -5.59 13.92 -25.40
C PRO A 135 -4.43 14.92 -25.40
N GLN A 136 -3.27 14.48 -25.85
CA GLN A 136 -2.16 15.38 -26.08
C GLN A 136 -2.50 16.15 -27.36
N THR A 137 -3.01 17.39 -27.25
CA THR A 137 -3.06 18.27 -28.41
C THR A 137 -1.65 18.36 -28.95
N ALA A 138 -1.45 17.83 -30.16
CA ALA A 138 -0.20 18.01 -30.86
C ALA A 138 0.11 19.51 -30.88
N ARG A 139 1.18 19.92 -30.23
CA ARG A 139 1.75 21.25 -30.46
C ARG A 139 2.25 21.24 -31.91
N ALA A 140 1.46 21.82 -32.78
CA ALA A 140 1.91 22.19 -34.10
C ALA A 140 3.01 23.25 -34.00
#